data_7bcf4a26e3882f79cb09f90ef10a18c3
#
_entry.id   7bcf4a26e3882f79cb09f90ef10a18c3
#
_cell.length_a   1.000
_cell.length_b   1.000
_cell.length_c   1.000
_cell.angle_alpha   90.00
_cell.angle_beta   90.00
_cell.angle_gamma   90.00
#
_symmetry.space_group_name_H-M   'P 1'
#
loop_
_entity.id
_entity.type
_entity.pdbx_description
1 polymer ?
#
loop_
_entity_poly.entity_id
_entity_poly.type
_entity_poly.pdbx_seq_one_letter_code
_entity_poly.pdbx_strand_id
1 'polypeptide(L)'
;MTWTRQELKESYTCNGDYMKYLRKRRGWSQRELKNASGYSERLISKAEAGGSIVLATLIDLAQTLSTPQEIVLPEQLMFHPIAIAKSMTHATYVLQRNMVSRMQHLIAEDFVLEVAGDLRAFPFAGRYVGIEGFREAIDQFFSCMEVPVNVDHTQCYDYFECPDNPNVVVVWGKSWIHPIGKPLEKPLDITQRIEIRDNKVCYLESRYDATLFTGLGIEAAKSKQQN
;
A
#
# COMPACT_ATOMS: atom_id res chain seq x y z
N MET A 1 -1.45 6.67 12.15
CA MET A 1 -2.70 7.16 11.52
C MET A 1 -3.72 7.37 12.61
N THR A 2 -4.31 8.57 12.71
CA THR A 2 -5.31 8.89 13.72
C THR A 2 -6.69 8.89 13.07
N TRP A 3 -7.52 7.93 13.44
CA TRP A 3 -8.92 7.85 13.01
C TRP A 3 -9.78 8.81 13.83
N THR A 4 -10.73 9.46 13.17
CA THR A 4 -11.71 10.30 13.87
C THR A 4 -12.69 9.42 14.67
N ARG A 5 -13.35 10.01 15.68
CA ARG A 5 -14.36 9.32 16.48
C ARG A 5 -15.56 8.84 15.65
N GLN A 6 -15.83 9.48 14.52
CA GLN A 6 -16.90 9.10 13.61
C GLN A 6 -16.47 7.89 12.76
N GLU A 7 -15.28 7.94 12.16
CA GLU A 7 -14.73 6.82 11.36
C GLU A 7 -14.64 5.52 12.17
N LEU A 8 -14.27 5.59 13.45
CA LEU A 8 -14.21 4.43 14.34
C LEU A 8 -15.55 3.68 14.49
N LYS A 9 -16.69 4.32 14.20
CA LYS A 9 -18.03 3.74 14.26
C LYS A 9 -18.52 3.21 12.91
N GLU A 10 -17.83 3.53 11.83
CA GLU A 10 -18.18 3.06 10.50
C GLU A 10 -17.86 1.57 10.34
N SER A 11 -18.65 0.90 9.51
CA SER A 11 -18.49 -0.53 9.26
C SER A 11 -18.01 -0.75 7.84
N TYR A 12 -16.99 -1.59 7.69
CA TYR A 12 -16.36 -1.91 6.42
C TYR A 12 -16.49 -3.41 6.13
N THR A 13 -16.63 -3.76 4.85
CA THR A 13 -16.56 -5.14 4.38
C THR A 13 -15.17 -5.70 4.63
N CYS A 14 -15.07 -6.84 5.31
CA CYS A 14 -13.79 -7.44 5.63
C CYS A 14 -13.13 -8.10 4.43
N ASN A 15 -11.80 -7.99 4.35
CA ASN A 15 -10.95 -8.88 3.59
C ASN A 15 -10.78 -10.21 4.37
N GLY A 16 -11.83 -11.01 4.36
CA GLY A 16 -11.94 -12.19 5.20
C GLY A 16 -10.90 -13.26 4.86
N ASP A 17 -10.57 -13.41 3.58
CA ASP A 17 -9.55 -14.35 3.12
C ASP A 17 -8.16 -13.99 3.64
N TYR A 18 -7.82 -12.71 3.62
CA TYR A 18 -6.54 -12.26 4.14
C TYR A 18 -6.48 -12.39 5.67
N MET A 19 -7.55 -12.04 6.38
CA MET A 19 -7.62 -12.23 7.82
C MET A 19 -7.46 -13.72 8.21
N LYS A 20 -8.16 -14.61 7.50
CA LYS A 20 -8.02 -16.07 7.66
C LYS A 20 -6.61 -16.57 7.35
N TYR A 21 -5.96 -16.03 6.31
CA TYR A 21 -4.57 -16.32 5.99
C TYR A 21 -3.63 -15.94 7.13
N LEU A 22 -3.73 -14.72 7.65
CA LEU A 22 -2.91 -14.24 8.77
C LEU A 22 -3.09 -15.10 10.02
N ARG A 23 -4.34 -15.42 10.37
CA ARG A 23 -4.65 -16.31 11.51
C ARG A 23 -4.01 -17.70 11.34
N LYS A 24 -4.21 -18.31 10.17
CA LYS A 24 -3.64 -19.64 9.89
C LYS A 24 -2.10 -19.63 9.90
N ARG A 25 -1.49 -18.59 9.39
CA ARG A 25 -0.04 -18.43 9.39
C ARG A 25 0.54 -18.37 10.81
N ARG A 26 -0.26 -17.94 11.80
CA ARG A 26 0.06 -18.03 13.23
C ARG A 26 -0.21 -19.40 13.85
N GLY A 27 -0.72 -20.34 13.07
CA GLY A 27 -1.16 -21.64 13.54
C GLY A 27 -2.45 -21.59 14.38
N TRP A 28 -3.19 -20.47 14.34
CA TRP A 28 -4.37 -20.27 15.19
C TRP A 28 -5.66 -20.81 14.56
N SER A 29 -6.50 -21.43 15.41
CA SER A 29 -7.92 -21.65 15.16
C SER A 29 -8.70 -20.32 15.37
N GLN A 30 -9.96 -20.26 14.94
CA GLN A 30 -10.85 -19.12 15.25
C GLN A 30 -11.02 -18.93 16.76
N ARG A 31 -11.01 -20.03 17.54
CA ARG A 31 -11.09 -20.01 19.00
C ARG A 31 -9.84 -19.37 19.64
N GLU A 32 -8.66 -19.61 19.09
CA GLU A 32 -7.42 -18.98 19.57
C GLU A 32 -7.39 -17.50 19.25
N LEU A 33 -7.84 -17.09 18.03
CA LEU A 33 -8.00 -15.67 17.70
C LEU A 33 -9.03 -14.99 18.60
N LYS A 34 -10.15 -15.65 18.92
CA LYS A 34 -11.13 -15.18 19.92
C LYS A 34 -10.44 -14.92 21.26
N ASN A 35 -9.66 -15.88 21.76
CA ASN A 35 -9.00 -15.74 23.06
C ASN A 35 -7.96 -14.62 23.07
N ALA A 36 -7.24 -14.44 21.96
CA ALA A 36 -6.24 -13.39 21.84
C ALA A 36 -6.84 -11.99 21.66
N SER A 37 -7.95 -11.87 20.92
CA SER A 37 -8.58 -10.57 20.59
C SER A 37 -9.66 -10.14 21.59
N GLY A 38 -10.21 -11.06 22.37
CA GLY A 38 -11.37 -10.82 23.26
C GLY A 38 -12.72 -10.78 22.51
N TYR A 39 -12.76 -10.92 21.20
CA TYR A 39 -14.00 -10.91 20.42
C TYR A 39 -14.65 -12.30 20.36
N SER A 40 -15.97 -12.35 20.10
CA SER A 40 -16.69 -13.62 19.99
C SER A 40 -16.27 -14.39 18.71
N GLU A 41 -16.31 -15.73 18.78
CA GLU A 41 -16.05 -16.60 17.63
C GLU A 41 -17.01 -16.34 16.46
N ARG A 42 -18.28 -15.97 16.77
CA ARG A 42 -19.26 -15.54 15.78
C ARG A 42 -18.81 -14.28 15.01
N LEU A 43 -18.22 -13.30 15.70
CA LEU A 43 -17.71 -12.08 15.05
C LEU A 43 -16.53 -12.42 14.17
N ILE A 44 -15.58 -13.24 14.65
CA ILE A 44 -14.43 -13.69 13.85
C ILE A 44 -14.87 -14.46 12.62
N SER A 45 -15.80 -15.40 12.75
CA SER A 45 -16.36 -16.15 11.64
C SER A 45 -17.07 -15.22 10.64
N LYS A 46 -17.84 -14.22 11.12
CA LYS A 46 -18.47 -13.20 10.25
C LYS A 46 -17.41 -12.41 9.48
N ALA A 47 -16.34 -11.97 10.13
CA ALA A 47 -15.26 -11.21 9.51
C ALA A 47 -14.52 -12.05 8.46
N GLU A 48 -14.16 -13.31 8.77
CA GLU A 48 -13.52 -14.23 7.82
C GLU A 48 -14.40 -14.64 6.64
N ALA A 49 -15.73 -14.51 6.78
CA ALA A 49 -16.68 -14.70 5.70
C ALA A 49 -16.93 -13.42 4.86
N GLY A 50 -16.13 -12.36 5.06
CA GLY A 50 -16.28 -11.09 4.34
C GLY A 50 -17.43 -10.21 4.83
N GLY A 51 -17.94 -10.45 6.04
CA GLY A 51 -19.01 -9.64 6.60
C GLY A 51 -18.55 -8.25 7.01
N SER A 52 -19.50 -7.31 7.11
CA SER A 52 -19.20 -5.93 7.53
C SER A 52 -18.93 -5.85 9.04
N ILE A 53 -17.79 -5.26 9.41
CA ILE A 53 -17.30 -5.10 10.78
C ILE A 53 -16.94 -3.63 11.04
N VAL A 54 -17.19 -3.15 12.26
CA VAL A 54 -16.88 -1.79 12.68
C VAL A 54 -15.36 -1.57 12.68
N LEU A 55 -14.91 -0.40 12.22
CA LEU A 55 -13.48 -0.06 12.08
C LEU A 55 -12.70 -0.25 13.39
N ALA A 56 -13.25 0.17 14.53
CA ALA A 56 -12.57 -0.03 15.82
C ALA A 56 -12.22 -1.51 16.05
N THR A 57 -13.13 -2.43 15.71
CA THR A 57 -12.88 -3.88 15.82
C THR A 57 -11.81 -4.35 14.83
N LEU A 58 -11.79 -3.79 13.60
CA LEU A 58 -10.75 -4.13 12.61
C LEU A 58 -9.36 -3.67 13.06
N ILE A 59 -9.27 -2.52 13.72
CA ILE A 59 -8.02 -2.02 14.33
C ILE A 59 -7.52 -3.00 15.40
N ASP A 60 -8.38 -3.42 16.31
CA ASP A 60 -8.02 -4.36 17.37
C ASP A 60 -7.61 -5.74 16.81
N LEU A 61 -8.33 -6.22 15.79
CA LEU A 61 -7.99 -7.47 15.09
C LEU A 61 -6.64 -7.36 14.36
N ALA A 62 -6.38 -6.23 13.69
CA ALA A 62 -5.11 -5.97 13.02
C ALA A 62 -3.96 -5.97 14.02
N GLN A 63 -4.13 -5.28 15.16
CA GLN A 63 -3.16 -5.27 16.24
C GLN A 63 -2.93 -6.69 16.83
N THR A 64 -3.99 -7.45 17.05
CA THR A 64 -3.91 -8.85 17.54
C THR A 64 -3.19 -9.75 16.54
N LEU A 65 -3.41 -9.53 15.24
CA LEU A 65 -2.77 -10.27 14.16
C LEU A 65 -1.36 -9.77 13.81
N SER A 66 -0.88 -8.68 14.36
CA SER A 66 0.48 -8.16 14.16
C SER A 66 1.52 -8.96 14.96
N THR A 67 2.74 -9.04 14.44
CA THR A 67 3.94 -9.56 15.14
C THR A 67 5.04 -8.50 15.10
N PRO A 68 6.11 -8.62 15.90
CA PRO A 68 7.27 -7.72 15.77
C PRO A 68 7.90 -7.73 14.36
N GLN A 69 7.75 -8.83 13.61
CA GLN A 69 8.30 -8.99 12.27
C GLN A 69 7.32 -8.60 11.16
N GLU A 70 6.01 -8.48 11.48
CA GLU A 70 4.97 -8.19 10.50
C GLU A 70 3.84 -7.39 11.14
N ILE A 71 3.82 -6.09 10.86
CA ILE A 71 2.74 -5.21 11.29
C ILE A 71 1.57 -5.36 10.30
N VAL A 72 0.41 -5.70 10.83
CA VAL A 72 -0.84 -5.74 10.06
C VAL A 72 -1.56 -4.41 10.23
N LEU A 73 -1.91 -3.79 9.12
CA LEU A 73 -2.67 -2.53 9.13
C LEU A 73 -4.17 -2.83 9.04
N PRO A 74 -5.03 -2.05 9.71
CA PRO A 74 -6.47 -2.20 9.61
C PRO A 74 -6.98 -2.15 8.16
N GLU A 75 -6.36 -1.32 7.32
CA GLU A 75 -6.68 -1.16 5.90
C GLU A 75 -6.51 -2.44 5.10
N GLN A 76 -5.62 -3.32 5.52
CA GLN A 76 -5.41 -4.62 4.88
C GLN A 76 -6.55 -5.62 5.19
N LEU A 77 -7.28 -5.38 6.29
CA LEU A 77 -8.40 -6.23 6.72
C LEU A 77 -9.75 -5.77 6.19
N MET A 78 -9.82 -4.74 5.33
CA MET A 78 -11.09 -4.22 4.80
C MET A 78 -11.04 -4.00 3.29
N PHE A 79 -12.21 -4.07 2.66
CA PHE A 79 -12.43 -3.72 1.26
C PHE A 79 -13.16 -2.38 1.19
N HIS A 80 -12.38 -1.33 1.07
CA HIS A 80 -12.83 0.02 0.76
C HIS A 80 -11.79 0.66 -0.16
N PRO A 81 -12.18 1.31 -1.26
CA PRO A 81 -11.23 1.86 -2.23
C PRO A 81 -10.15 2.74 -1.59
N ILE A 82 -10.55 3.68 -0.73
CA ILE A 82 -9.59 4.52 0.01
C ILE A 82 -8.68 3.69 0.91
N ALA A 83 -9.21 2.67 1.61
CA ALA A 83 -8.40 1.83 2.48
C ALA A 83 -7.36 1.02 1.69
N ILE A 84 -7.74 0.51 0.52
CA ILE A 84 -6.81 -0.19 -0.40
C ILE A 84 -5.74 0.79 -0.91
N ALA A 85 -6.14 2.00 -1.34
CA ALA A 85 -5.21 3.03 -1.77
C ALA A 85 -4.23 3.45 -0.66
N LYS A 86 -4.73 3.65 0.57
CA LYS A 86 -3.89 3.92 1.77
C LYS A 86 -2.91 2.78 2.03
N SER A 87 -3.33 1.52 1.90
CA SER A 87 -2.45 0.37 2.04
C SER A 87 -1.33 0.36 1.01
N MET A 88 -1.62 0.71 -0.24
CA MET A 88 -0.61 0.77 -1.31
C MET A 88 0.43 1.85 -1.07
N THR A 89 0.01 3.08 -0.75
CA THR A 89 0.94 4.18 -0.45
C THR A 89 1.77 3.90 0.80
N HIS A 90 1.15 3.39 1.87
CA HIS A 90 1.85 3.03 3.10
C HIS A 90 2.88 1.92 2.88
N ALA A 91 2.53 0.89 2.09
CA ALA A 91 3.44 -0.21 1.77
C ALA A 91 4.72 0.26 1.09
N THR A 92 4.66 1.30 0.25
CA THR A 92 5.85 1.89 -0.38
C THR A 92 6.88 2.35 0.65
N TYR A 93 6.45 2.97 1.74
CA TYR A 93 7.34 3.46 2.80
C TYR A 93 7.81 2.35 3.74
N VAL A 94 6.90 1.47 4.16
CA VAL A 94 7.17 0.51 5.25
C VAL A 94 7.75 -0.80 4.72
N LEU A 95 7.21 -1.30 3.61
CA LEU A 95 7.61 -2.59 3.05
C LEU A 95 8.67 -2.47 1.97
N GLN A 96 8.78 -1.31 1.32
CA GLN A 96 9.77 -1.03 0.28
C GLN A 96 9.82 -2.18 -0.77
N ARG A 97 10.99 -2.79 -1.01
CA ARG A 97 11.15 -3.91 -1.95
C ARG A 97 10.25 -5.12 -1.65
N ASN A 98 9.85 -5.28 -0.38
CA ASN A 98 8.99 -6.38 0.02
C ASN A 98 7.50 -6.13 -0.25
N MET A 99 7.10 -4.92 -0.71
CA MET A 99 5.69 -4.56 -0.86
C MET A 99 4.96 -5.50 -1.85
N VAL A 100 5.59 -5.86 -2.96
CA VAL A 100 4.94 -6.70 -3.97
C VAL A 100 4.55 -8.07 -3.40
N SER A 101 5.46 -8.73 -2.70
CA SER A 101 5.18 -10.04 -2.08
C SER A 101 4.15 -9.96 -0.96
N ARG A 102 4.15 -8.85 -0.19
CA ARG A 102 3.24 -8.66 0.94
C ARG A 102 1.86 -8.17 0.52
N MET A 103 1.77 -7.42 -0.60
CA MET A 103 0.53 -6.83 -1.10
C MET A 103 -0.10 -7.63 -2.25
N GLN A 104 0.46 -8.76 -2.65
CA GLN A 104 0.01 -9.56 -3.79
C GLN A 104 -1.49 -9.88 -3.76
N HIS A 105 -2.06 -10.07 -2.56
CA HIS A 105 -3.49 -10.34 -2.39
C HIS A 105 -4.40 -9.16 -2.78
N LEU A 106 -3.86 -7.93 -2.82
CA LEU A 106 -4.56 -6.71 -3.26
C LEU A 106 -4.24 -6.32 -4.71
N ILE A 107 -3.46 -7.09 -5.44
CA ILE A 107 -3.07 -6.78 -6.82
C ILE A 107 -3.80 -7.72 -7.79
N ALA A 108 -4.40 -7.15 -8.84
CA ALA A 108 -5.03 -7.92 -9.91
C ALA A 108 -3.98 -8.61 -10.79
N GLU A 109 -4.34 -9.72 -11.41
CA GLU A 109 -3.42 -10.46 -12.31
C GLU A 109 -3.02 -9.62 -13.53
N ASP A 110 -3.96 -8.82 -14.06
CA ASP A 110 -3.79 -7.91 -15.18
C ASP A 110 -3.41 -6.47 -14.75
N PHE A 111 -2.88 -6.32 -13.56
CA PHE A 111 -2.45 -5.03 -13.00
C PHE A 111 -1.55 -4.26 -13.96
N VAL A 112 -1.76 -2.96 -14.05
CA VAL A 112 -0.92 -2.04 -14.81
C VAL A 112 -0.43 -0.93 -13.91
N LEU A 113 0.88 -0.72 -13.90
CA LEU A 113 1.52 0.45 -13.29
C LEU A 113 2.03 1.37 -14.43
N GLU A 114 1.70 2.64 -14.34
CA GLU A 114 2.27 3.68 -15.19
C GLU A 114 2.97 4.72 -14.31
N VAL A 115 4.26 4.91 -14.52
CA VAL A 115 5.07 5.89 -13.83
C VAL A 115 5.51 6.95 -14.83
N ALA A 116 5.04 8.18 -14.62
CA ALA A 116 5.41 9.30 -15.49
C ALA A 116 6.91 9.65 -15.35
N GLY A 117 7.51 10.07 -16.45
CA GLY A 117 8.90 10.53 -16.47
C GLY A 117 9.67 10.13 -17.75
N ASP A 118 10.85 10.69 -17.91
CA ASP A 118 11.82 10.29 -18.94
C ASP A 118 12.73 9.22 -18.36
N LEU A 119 12.81 8.05 -18.99
CA LEU A 119 13.67 6.93 -18.60
C LEU A 119 15.14 7.32 -18.40
N ARG A 120 15.62 8.39 -19.08
CA ARG A 120 16.99 8.90 -18.91
C ARG A 120 17.19 9.58 -17.56
N ALA A 121 16.13 10.17 -17.01
CA ALA A 121 16.14 10.84 -15.71
C ALA A 121 15.62 9.93 -14.59
N PHE A 122 14.71 9.03 -14.91
CA PHE A 122 14.03 8.15 -13.99
C PHE A 122 14.04 6.71 -14.51
N PRO A 123 14.99 5.88 -14.10
CA PRO A 123 15.12 4.50 -14.60
C PRO A 123 13.86 3.64 -14.39
N PHE A 124 13.04 4.01 -13.42
CA PHE A 124 11.78 3.35 -13.07
C PHE A 124 10.54 3.97 -13.76
N ALA A 125 10.70 5.00 -14.62
CA ALA A 125 9.59 5.52 -15.41
C ALA A 125 9.17 4.49 -16.46
N GLY A 126 7.87 4.46 -16.80
CA GLY A 126 7.38 3.57 -17.85
C GLY A 126 6.09 2.86 -17.48
N ARG A 127 5.76 1.84 -18.27
CA ARG A 127 4.56 1.02 -18.12
C ARG A 127 4.95 -0.43 -17.82
N TYR A 128 4.42 -0.94 -16.75
CA TYR A 128 4.68 -2.29 -16.22
C TYR A 128 3.36 -3.07 -16.11
N VAL A 129 3.37 -4.35 -16.48
CA VAL A 129 2.16 -5.16 -16.53
C VAL A 129 2.29 -6.40 -15.68
N GLY A 130 1.25 -6.72 -14.93
CA GLY A 130 1.17 -7.87 -14.04
C GLY A 130 2.08 -7.76 -12.82
N ILE A 131 2.10 -8.84 -12.03
CA ILE A 131 2.83 -8.86 -10.76
C ILE A 131 4.34 -8.79 -10.95
N GLU A 132 4.86 -9.41 -12.00
CA GLU A 132 6.31 -9.39 -12.29
C GLU A 132 6.76 -8.03 -12.81
N GLY A 133 5.97 -7.36 -13.67
CA GLY A 133 6.24 -5.98 -14.06
C GLY A 133 6.21 -5.04 -12.86
N PHE A 134 5.26 -5.23 -11.93
CA PHE A 134 5.24 -4.46 -10.69
C PHE A 134 6.49 -4.70 -9.84
N ARG A 135 6.95 -5.94 -9.73
CA ARG A 135 8.19 -6.29 -9.02
C ARG A 135 9.39 -5.59 -9.64
N GLU A 136 9.51 -5.65 -10.96
CA GLU A 136 10.57 -4.97 -11.70
C GLU A 136 10.56 -3.46 -11.42
N ALA A 137 9.40 -2.79 -11.50
CA ALA A 137 9.27 -1.37 -11.22
C ALA A 137 9.73 -1.01 -9.79
N ILE A 138 9.32 -1.78 -8.79
CA ILE A 138 9.68 -1.58 -7.39
C ILE A 138 11.18 -1.81 -7.17
N ASP A 139 11.76 -2.84 -7.78
CA ASP A 139 13.19 -3.10 -7.68
C ASP A 139 14.03 -2.00 -8.33
N GLN A 140 13.60 -1.52 -9.51
CA GLN A 140 14.24 -0.37 -10.18
C GLN A 140 14.11 0.90 -9.33
N PHE A 141 12.92 1.20 -8.80
CA PHE A 141 12.67 2.35 -7.95
C PHE A 141 13.61 2.36 -6.74
N PHE A 142 13.62 1.28 -5.95
CA PHE A 142 14.48 1.19 -4.77
C PHE A 142 15.95 0.86 -5.06
N SER A 143 16.35 0.72 -6.32
CA SER A 143 17.77 0.67 -6.70
C SER A 143 18.41 2.06 -6.72
N CYS A 144 17.60 3.11 -6.87
CA CYS A 144 18.07 4.49 -6.97
C CYS A 144 17.38 5.47 -6.00
N MET A 145 16.32 5.04 -5.31
CA MET A 145 15.56 5.85 -4.37
C MET A 145 15.61 5.27 -2.96
N GLU A 146 15.55 6.11 -1.95
CA GLU A 146 15.49 5.72 -0.54
C GLU A 146 14.42 6.46 0.23
N VAL A 147 13.90 5.80 1.27
CA VAL A 147 12.89 6.34 2.19
C VAL A 147 13.58 6.99 3.37
N PRO A 148 13.32 8.27 3.67
CA PRO A 148 13.89 8.93 4.84
C PRO A 148 13.39 8.32 6.15
N VAL A 149 14.29 8.22 7.14
CA VAL A 149 14.03 7.50 8.41
C VAL A 149 13.08 8.24 9.36
N ASN A 150 12.96 9.58 9.24
CA ASN A 150 12.32 10.45 10.24
C ASN A 150 11.09 11.18 9.72
N VAL A 151 10.42 10.63 8.72
CA VAL A 151 9.20 11.23 8.14
C VAL A 151 7.97 10.43 8.54
N ASP A 152 6.98 11.09 9.12
CA ASP A 152 5.65 10.51 9.28
C ASP A 152 4.90 10.57 7.95
N HIS A 153 5.09 9.52 7.15
CA HIS A 153 4.47 9.39 5.85
C HIS A 153 2.93 9.24 5.92
N THR A 154 2.37 8.97 7.10
CA THR A 154 0.90 8.85 7.26
C THR A 154 0.19 10.19 7.11
N GLN A 155 0.92 11.30 7.26
CA GLN A 155 0.42 12.67 7.08
C GLN A 155 0.77 13.27 5.71
N CYS A 156 1.40 12.49 4.83
CA CYS A 156 1.89 13.00 3.55
C CYS A 156 0.85 13.02 2.44
N TYR A 157 -0.29 12.33 2.61
CA TYR A 157 -1.24 12.07 1.52
C TYR A 157 -2.68 12.30 1.90
N ASP A 158 -3.42 12.93 0.98
CA ASP A 158 -4.88 13.02 0.98
C ASP A 158 -5.46 12.06 -0.06
N TYR A 159 -6.65 11.53 0.21
CA TYR A 159 -7.31 10.50 -0.60
C TYR A 159 -8.71 10.96 -0.95
N PHE A 160 -9.03 10.94 -2.25
CA PHE A 160 -10.31 11.39 -2.77
C PHE A 160 -10.93 10.31 -3.64
N GLU A 161 -12.17 9.92 -3.35
CA GLU A 161 -12.95 9.09 -4.27
C GLU A 161 -13.43 9.93 -5.46
N CYS A 162 -13.40 9.32 -6.65
CA CYS A 162 -13.97 9.95 -7.82
C CYS A 162 -15.51 9.89 -7.72
N PRO A 163 -16.23 11.04 -7.75
CA PRO A 163 -17.68 11.06 -7.57
C PRO A 163 -18.45 10.18 -8.58
N ASP A 164 -17.94 10.08 -9.81
CA ASP A 164 -18.56 9.32 -10.88
C ASP A 164 -18.15 7.84 -10.91
N ASN A 165 -17.12 7.48 -10.15
CA ASN A 165 -16.62 6.11 -10.06
C ASN A 165 -15.96 5.85 -8.69
N PRO A 166 -16.68 5.30 -7.71
CA PRO A 166 -16.14 5.08 -6.37
C PRO A 166 -14.99 4.06 -6.31
N ASN A 167 -14.78 3.32 -7.40
CA ASN A 167 -13.63 2.41 -7.51
C ASN A 167 -12.34 3.10 -7.99
N VAL A 168 -12.38 4.41 -8.19
CA VAL A 168 -11.20 5.22 -8.54
C VAL A 168 -10.86 6.14 -7.36
N VAL A 169 -9.65 6.02 -6.86
CA VAL A 169 -9.11 6.89 -5.81
C VAL A 169 -7.99 7.75 -6.40
N VAL A 170 -8.11 9.05 -6.20
CA VAL A 170 -7.02 9.99 -6.45
C VAL A 170 -6.29 10.24 -5.15
N VAL A 171 -5.00 9.99 -5.16
CA VAL A 171 -4.08 10.30 -4.06
C VAL A 171 -3.31 11.55 -4.43
N TRP A 172 -3.34 12.53 -3.57
CA TRP A 172 -2.55 13.75 -3.71
C TRP A 172 -1.74 13.99 -2.46
N GLY A 173 -0.49 14.38 -2.62
CA GLY A 173 0.32 14.60 -1.44
C GLY A 173 1.76 14.99 -1.75
N LYS A 174 2.59 14.85 -0.71
CA LYS A 174 3.99 15.28 -0.72
C LYS A 174 4.89 14.12 -0.30
N SER A 175 5.72 13.64 -1.23
CA SER A 175 6.66 12.55 -0.98
C SER A 175 8.04 13.08 -0.57
N TRP A 176 8.61 12.47 0.46
CA TRP A 176 9.98 12.70 0.90
C TRP A 176 10.96 11.63 0.40
N ILE A 177 10.49 10.65 -0.38
CA ILE A 177 11.37 9.65 -0.99
C ILE A 177 12.29 10.37 -1.97
N HIS A 178 13.58 10.11 -1.88
CA HIS A 178 14.61 10.85 -2.59
C HIS A 178 15.68 9.92 -3.20
N PRO A 179 16.47 10.40 -4.16
CA PRO A 179 17.60 9.63 -4.67
C PRO A 179 18.59 9.27 -3.55
N ILE A 180 19.16 8.07 -3.60
CA ILE A 180 20.10 7.57 -2.59
C ILE A 180 21.23 8.57 -2.35
N GLY A 181 21.42 8.95 -1.09
CA GLY A 181 22.43 9.89 -0.65
C GLY A 181 22.18 11.36 -1.04
N LYS A 182 20.97 11.71 -1.54
CA LYS A 182 20.61 13.06 -1.95
C LYS A 182 19.29 13.50 -1.32
N PRO A 183 19.25 13.78 -0.01
CA PRO A 183 18.03 14.16 0.67
C PRO A 183 17.43 15.43 0.07
N LEU A 184 16.08 15.49 0.05
CA LEU A 184 15.34 16.64 -0.44
C LEU A 184 15.27 17.73 0.63
N GLU A 185 15.43 19.00 0.22
CA GLU A 185 15.19 20.17 1.08
C GLU A 185 13.68 20.40 1.30
N LYS A 186 12.84 20.01 0.33
CA LYS A 186 11.38 20.07 0.37
C LYS A 186 10.79 18.83 -0.29
N PRO A 187 9.59 18.39 0.14
CA PRO A 187 8.96 17.21 -0.44
C PRO A 187 8.52 17.46 -1.88
N LEU A 188 8.42 16.37 -2.64
CA LEU A 188 7.89 16.36 -4.01
C LEU A 188 6.38 16.32 -3.98
N ASP A 189 5.74 17.11 -4.82
CA ASP A 189 4.32 16.93 -5.12
C ASP A 189 4.14 15.65 -5.94
N ILE A 190 3.23 14.80 -5.46
CA ILE A 190 2.88 13.53 -6.11
C ILE A 190 1.37 13.41 -6.24
N THR A 191 0.95 12.90 -7.39
CA THR A 191 -0.43 12.51 -7.63
C THR A 191 -0.46 11.08 -8.13
N GLN A 192 -1.35 10.28 -7.55
CA GLN A 192 -1.59 8.93 -8.05
C GLN A 192 -3.06 8.76 -8.38
N ARG A 193 -3.35 7.99 -9.42
CA ARG A 193 -4.68 7.50 -9.76
C ARG A 193 -4.68 5.99 -9.58
N ILE A 194 -5.52 5.50 -8.70
CA ILE A 194 -5.61 4.08 -8.33
C ILE A 194 -7.00 3.60 -8.72
N GLU A 195 -7.07 2.59 -9.59
CA GLU A 195 -8.32 1.92 -9.95
C GLU A 195 -8.41 0.55 -9.30
N ILE A 196 -9.58 0.26 -8.75
CA ILE A 196 -9.86 -0.95 -7.99
C ILE A 196 -10.97 -1.72 -8.69
N ARG A 197 -10.75 -3.01 -8.92
CA ARG A 197 -11.73 -3.94 -9.47
C ARG A 197 -11.70 -5.22 -8.66
N ASP A 198 -12.86 -5.70 -8.23
CA ASP A 198 -12.98 -6.91 -7.41
C ASP A 198 -12.09 -6.90 -6.17
N ASN A 199 -12.07 -5.72 -5.48
CA ASN A 199 -11.26 -5.46 -4.29
C ASN A 199 -9.74 -5.56 -4.49
N LYS A 200 -9.28 -5.47 -5.73
CA LYS A 200 -7.86 -5.48 -6.10
C LYS A 200 -7.51 -4.25 -6.94
N VAL A 201 -6.33 -3.75 -6.74
CA VAL A 201 -5.77 -2.69 -7.59
C VAL A 201 -5.50 -3.29 -8.98
N CYS A 202 -6.17 -2.76 -10.00
CA CYS A 202 -5.97 -3.17 -11.39
C CYS A 202 -5.18 -2.14 -12.20
N TYR A 203 -5.16 -0.88 -11.76
CA TYR A 203 -4.38 0.18 -12.39
C TYR A 203 -3.85 1.16 -11.35
N LEU A 204 -2.60 1.57 -11.50
CA LEU A 204 -1.95 2.62 -10.74
C LEU A 204 -1.16 3.52 -11.70
N GLU A 205 -1.53 4.78 -11.76
CA GLU A 205 -0.75 5.82 -12.42
C GLU A 205 -0.10 6.70 -11.35
N SER A 206 1.21 6.94 -11.48
CA SER A 206 1.96 7.83 -10.58
C SER A 206 2.58 8.97 -11.37
N ARG A 207 2.28 10.20 -10.95
CA ARG A 207 2.83 11.45 -11.49
C ARG A 207 3.47 12.25 -10.39
N TYR A 208 4.60 12.87 -10.68
CA TYR A 208 5.34 13.72 -9.75
C TYR A 208 6.01 14.87 -10.51
N ASP A 209 6.35 15.93 -9.77
CA ASP A 209 7.09 17.05 -10.33
C ASP A 209 8.55 16.65 -10.56
N ALA A 210 8.85 16.30 -11.80
CA ALA A 210 10.18 15.88 -12.22
C ALA A 210 11.21 17.03 -12.20
N THR A 211 10.79 18.29 -12.11
CA THR A 211 11.71 19.45 -12.16
C THR A 211 12.68 19.48 -10.97
N LEU A 212 12.24 18.96 -9.82
CA LEU A 212 13.08 18.89 -8.62
C LEU A 212 14.23 17.88 -8.72
N PHE A 213 14.16 16.96 -9.69
CA PHE A 213 15.23 16.00 -9.95
C PHE A 213 16.18 16.44 -11.09
N THR A 214 15.84 17.49 -11.85
CA THR A 214 16.74 18.04 -12.87
C THR A 214 18.00 18.58 -12.20
N GLY A 215 19.14 17.94 -12.46
CA GLY A 215 20.43 18.27 -11.85
C GLY A 215 20.86 17.32 -10.72
N LEU A 216 19.98 16.45 -10.19
CA LEU A 216 20.39 15.48 -9.16
C LEU A 216 21.14 14.26 -9.74
N GLY A 217 21.14 14.06 -11.08
CA GLY A 217 21.82 12.94 -11.74
C GLY A 217 21.49 11.60 -11.06
N ILE A 218 20.31 11.07 -11.33
CA ILE A 218 19.96 9.71 -10.91
C ILE A 218 20.70 8.77 -11.84
N GLU A 219 21.86 8.27 -11.41
CA GLU A 219 22.53 7.20 -12.15
C GLU A 219 21.78 5.90 -11.92
N ALA A 220 21.19 5.35 -12.99
CA ALA A 220 20.74 3.98 -12.96
C ALA A 220 21.92 3.10 -12.57
N ALA A 221 21.74 2.24 -11.57
CA ALA A 221 22.68 1.15 -11.35
C ALA A 221 22.72 0.35 -12.65
N LYS A 222 23.80 0.49 -13.41
CA LYS A 222 23.99 -0.26 -14.66
C LYS A 222 23.82 -1.72 -14.31
N SER A 223 22.70 -2.32 -14.71
CA SER A 223 22.53 -3.76 -14.67
C SER A 223 23.73 -4.33 -15.41
N LYS A 224 24.52 -5.14 -14.71
CA LYS A 224 25.55 -5.96 -15.31
C LYS A 224 24.85 -7.00 -16.19
N GLN A 225 24.42 -6.61 -17.39
CA GLN A 225 24.29 -7.48 -18.51
C GLN A 225 25.62 -7.42 -19.28
N GLN A 226 26.55 -8.23 -18.82
CA GLN A 226 27.66 -8.68 -19.67
C GLN A 226 27.98 -10.10 -19.25
N ASN A 227 27.80 -10.96 -20.21
CA ASN A 227 28.15 -12.34 -20.48
C ASN A 227 27.10 -13.40 -20.15
#